data_58bc0012a58980ff9321f006c08d15ce
#
_entry.id   58bc0012a58980ff9321f006c08d15ce
#
_cell.length_a   1.000
_cell.length_b   1.000
_cell.length_c   1.000
_cell.angle_alpha   90.00
_cell.angle_beta   90.00
_cell.angle_gamma   90.00
#
_symmetry.space_group_name_H-M   'P 1'
#
loop_
_entity.id
_entity.type
_entity.pdbx_description
1 polymer ?
#
loop_
_entity_poly.entity_id
_entity_poly.type
_entity_poly.pdbx_seq_one_letter_code
_entity_poly.pdbx_strand_id
1 'polypeptide(L)'
;MELVVGRVVKSHGIRGELVVEVRTDSPEERFAPGTRLVGRTGRGNATTDREVTIEAARSHSGRLLVRLAGVTDRDSADALRGMILL
;
A
#
# COMPACT_ATOMS: atom_id res chain seq x y z
N MET A 1 -8.17 -14.81 11.04
CA MET A 1 -7.58 -15.01 9.70
C MET A 1 -7.28 -13.66 9.07
N GLU A 2 -6.07 -13.47 8.60
CA GLU A 2 -5.69 -12.24 7.93
C GLU A 2 -5.98 -12.35 6.44
N LEU A 3 -6.56 -11.28 5.87
CA LEU A 3 -6.83 -11.22 4.45
C LEU A 3 -5.90 -10.18 3.81
N VAL A 4 -5.15 -10.61 2.81
CA VAL A 4 -4.32 -9.70 2.02
C VAL A 4 -5.24 -8.91 1.10
N VAL A 5 -5.23 -7.58 1.22
CA VAL A 5 -6.03 -6.71 0.35
C VAL A 5 -5.22 -6.14 -0.81
N GLY A 6 -3.89 -6.16 -0.70
CA GLY A 6 -3.04 -5.70 -1.78
C GLY A 6 -1.56 -5.86 -1.47
N ARG A 7 -0.74 -5.55 -2.46
CA ARG A 7 0.71 -5.60 -2.33
C ARG A 7 1.31 -4.39 -3.05
N VAL A 8 2.26 -3.73 -2.41
CA VAL A 8 3.00 -2.63 -3.01
C VAL A 8 3.99 -3.21 -4.03
N VAL A 9 3.81 -2.85 -5.30
CA VAL A 9 4.66 -3.34 -6.38
C VAL A 9 5.91 -2.47 -6.53
N LYS A 10 5.72 -1.15 -6.56
CA LYS A 10 6.81 -0.19 -6.74
C LYS A 10 6.31 1.22 -6.41
N SER A 11 7.25 2.16 -6.31
CA SER A 11 6.91 3.58 -6.23
C SER A 11 6.51 4.11 -7.61
N HIS A 12 5.79 5.22 -7.63
CA HIS A 12 5.37 5.91 -8.85
C HIS A 12 5.60 7.41 -8.71
N GLY A 13 6.47 7.95 -9.55
CA GLY A 13 6.79 9.37 -9.51
C GLY A 13 7.60 9.78 -8.29
N ILE A 14 7.69 11.07 -8.06
CA ILE A 14 8.55 11.64 -7.00
C ILE A 14 7.80 12.00 -5.74
N ARG A 15 6.48 11.91 -5.75
CA ARG A 15 5.62 12.35 -4.63
C ARG A 15 5.26 11.27 -3.62
N GLY A 16 5.84 10.09 -3.76
CA GLY A 16 5.59 9.01 -2.82
C GLY A 16 4.36 8.18 -3.11
N GLU A 17 3.79 8.27 -4.30
CA GLU A 17 2.70 7.38 -4.69
C GLU A 17 3.22 5.96 -4.86
N LEU A 18 2.36 4.98 -4.56
CA LEU A 18 2.68 3.56 -4.63
C LEU A 18 1.78 2.88 -5.63
N VAL A 19 2.36 2.04 -6.49
CA VAL A 19 1.58 1.16 -7.35
C VAL A 19 1.22 -0.07 -6.53
N VAL A 20 -0.07 -0.33 -6.36
CA VAL A 20 -0.57 -1.43 -5.54
C VAL A 20 -1.33 -2.43 -6.43
N GLU A 21 -0.93 -3.70 -6.33
CA GLU A 21 -1.68 -4.80 -6.91
C GLU A 21 -2.83 -5.14 -5.97
N VAL A 22 -4.06 -5.02 -6.45
CA VAL A 22 -5.26 -5.22 -5.64
C VAL A 22 -5.57 -6.71 -5.53
N ARG A 23 -5.85 -7.16 -4.32
CA ARG A 23 -6.21 -8.55 -4.02
C ARG A 23 -7.51 -8.67 -3.24
N THR A 24 -8.36 -7.64 -3.32
CA THR A 24 -9.65 -7.63 -2.66
C THR A 24 -10.76 -7.43 -3.68
N ASP A 25 -11.94 -7.96 -3.40
CA ASP A 25 -13.13 -7.77 -4.22
C ASP A 25 -13.79 -6.40 -3.96
N SER A 26 -13.37 -5.70 -2.91
CA SER A 26 -13.95 -4.42 -2.51
C SER A 26 -12.89 -3.33 -2.40
N PRO A 27 -12.17 -3.02 -3.50
CA PRO A 27 -11.08 -2.05 -3.42
C PRO A 27 -11.53 -0.65 -3.00
N GLU A 28 -12.75 -0.24 -3.37
CA GLU A 28 -13.28 1.07 -3.03
C GLU A 28 -13.41 1.24 -1.51
N GLU A 29 -13.78 0.17 -0.82
CA GLU A 29 -13.91 0.20 0.64
C GLU A 29 -12.56 0.08 1.33
N ARG A 30 -11.74 -0.85 0.86
CA ARG A 30 -10.45 -1.16 1.51
C ARG A 30 -9.41 -0.06 1.33
N PHE A 31 -9.50 0.69 0.25
CA PHE A 31 -8.57 1.77 -0.06
C PHE A 31 -9.23 3.15 -0.03
N ALA A 32 -10.36 3.29 0.65
CA ALA A 32 -11.00 4.59 0.83
C ALA A 32 -10.14 5.52 1.68
N PRO A 33 -10.13 6.82 1.39
CA PRO A 33 -9.37 7.78 2.21
C PRO A 33 -9.74 7.66 3.69
N GLY A 34 -8.73 7.66 4.55
CA GLY A 34 -8.91 7.51 5.99
C GLY A 34 -8.88 6.08 6.49
N THR A 35 -8.93 5.10 5.60
CA THR A 35 -8.87 3.69 6.01
C THR A 35 -7.48 3.36 6.55
N ARG A 36 -7.46 2.59 7.64
CA ARG A 36 -6.21 2.09 8.23
C ARG A 36 -6.03 0.63 7.87
N LEU A 37 -4.84 0.30 7.42
CA LEU A 37 -4.46 -1.06 7.08
C LEU A 37 -3.17 -1.41 7.82
N VAL A 38 -2.86 -2.71 7.86
CA VAL A 38 -1.56 -3.17 8.35
C VAL A 38 -0.65 -3.36 7.14
N GLY A 39 0.52 -2.71 7.17
CA GLY A 39 1.56 -2.92 6.17
C GLY A 39 2.61 -3.86 6.74
N ARG A 40 2.80 -4.99 6.08
CA ARG A 40 3.78 -6.00 6.53
C ARG A 40 4.95 -6.04 5.57
N THR A 41 6.15 -5.83 6.10
CA THR A 41 7.42 -5.91 5.37
C THR A 41 8.29 -7.02 5.93
N GLY A 42 9.26 -7.49 5.13
CA GLY A 42 10.15 -8.56 5.55
C GLY A 42 9.75 -9.91 4.97
N ARG A 43 10.43 -10.96 5.40
CA ARG A 43 10.23 -12.32 4.89
C ARG A 43 10.24 -13.34 6.03
N GLY A 44 9.43 -14.40 5.85
CA GLY A 44 9.39 -15.52 6.78
C GLY A 44 9.07 -15.08 8.19
N ASN A 45 9.93 -15.40 9.14
CA ASN A 45 9.76 -15.04 10.54
C ASN A 45 10.30 -13.64 10.87
N ALA A 46 10.95 -12.99 9.91
CA ALA A 46 11.55 -11.66 10.09
C ALA A 46 10.66 -10.58 9.48
N THR A 47 9.39 -10.55 9.85
CA THR A 47 8.44 -9.55 9.36
C THR A 47 8.21 -8.46 10.39
N THR A 48 7.92 -7.26 9.88
CA THR A 48 7.55 -6.11 10.70
C THR A 48 6.22 -5.57 10.22
N ASP A 49 5.29 -5.40 11.14
CA ASP A 49 3.98 -4.82 10.85
C ASP A 49 3.95 -3.37 11.29
N ARG A 50 3.30 -2.53 10.50
CA ARG A 50 3.07 -1.13 10.83
C ARG A 50 1.68 -0.71 10.38
N GLU A 51 1.07 0.20 11.11
CA GLU A 51 -0.20 0.78 10.68
C GLU A 51 0.06 1.79 9.57
N VAL A 52 -0.71 1.70 8.49
CA VAL A 52 -0.67 2.67 7.40
C VAL A 52 -2.08 3.22 7.19
N THR A 53 -2.16 4.51 6.84
CA THR A 53 -3.43 5.18 6.58
C THR A 53 -3.49 5.60 5.12
N ILE A 54 -4.58 5.26 4.47
CA ILE A 54 -4.81 5.64 3.07
C ILE A 54 -5.18 7.12 3.02
N GLU A 55 -4.43 7.92 2.28
CA GLU A 55 -4.79 9.31 2.00
C GLU A 55 -5.62 9.44 0.74
N ALA A 56 -5.23 8.70 -0.30
CA ALA A 56 -5.92 8.72 -1.59
C ALA A 56 -5.59 7.46 -2.36
N ALA A 57 -6.49 7.08 -3.26
CA ALA A 57 -6.26 5.97 -4.17
C ALA A 57 -7.00 6.24 -5.47
N ARG A 58 -6.39 5.88 -6.59
CA ARG A 58 -7.02 6.00 -7.91
C ARG A 58 -6.60 4.85 -8.81
N SER A 59 -7.46 4.51 -9.75
CA SER A 59 -7.18 3.44 -10.71
C SER A 59 -6.05 3.84 -11.67
N HIS A 60 -5.20 2.89 -11.99
CA HIS A 60 -4.08 3.10 -12.90
C HIS A 60 -3.71 1.78 -13.58
N SER A 61 -4.11 1.62 -14.85
CA SER A 61 -3.73 0.46 -15.67
C SER A 61 -3.97 -0.88 -15.00
N GLY A 62 -5.16 -1.06 -14.42
CA GLY A 62 -5.54 -2.31 -13.75
C GLY A 62 -5.02 -2.46 -12.33
N ARG A 63 -4.32 -1.45 -11.83
CA ARG A 63 -3.81 -1.38 -10.46
C ARG A 63 -4.30 -0.10 -9.80
N LEU A 64 -3.90 0.13 -8.57
CA LEU A 64 -4.18 1.39 -7.88
C LEU A 64 -2.90 2.17 -7.66
N LEU A 65 -2.99 3.49 -7.79
CA LEU A 65 -2.00 4.41 -7.26
C LEU A 65 -2.50 4.87 -5.89
N VAL A 66 -1.73 4.58 -4.87
CA VAL A 66 -2.12 4.83 -3.48
C VAL A 66 -1.15 5.79 -2.83
N ARG A 67 -1.68 6.78 -2.11
CA ARG A 67 -0.89 7.64 -1.22
C ARG A 67 -1.16 7.22 0.21
N LEU A 68 -0.08 7.03 0.96
CA LEU A 68 -0.17 6.75 2.38
C LEU A 68 0.24 7.98 3.17
N ALA A 69 -0.41 8.18 4.32
CA ALA A 69 -0.06 9.27 5.22
C ALA A 69 1.41 9.13 5.64
N GLY A 70 2.16 10.21 5.55
CA GLY A 70 3.57 10.22 5.93
C GLY A 70 4.54 9.76 4.85
N VAL A 71 4.06 9.26 3.72
CA VAL A 71 4.90 8.83 2.61
C VAL A 71 4.78 9.88 1.51
N THR A 72 5.73 10.82 1.47
CA THR A 72 5.63 12.02 0.66
C THR A 72 6.71 12.17 -0.41
N ASP A 73 7.66 11.25 -0.45
CA ASP A 73 8.74 11.28 -1.44
C ASP A 73 9.03 9.89 -1.98
N ARG A 74 9.83 9.84 -3.02
CA ARG A 74 10.17 8.60 -3.71
C ARG A 74 10.98 7.63 -2.84
N ASP A 75 11.91 8.14 -2.05
CA ASP A 75 12.77 7.29 -1.23
C ASP A 75 11.96 6.56 -0.16
N SER A 76 11.05 7.27 0.49
CA SER A 76 10.15 6.67 1.48
C SER A 76 9.25 5.62 0.82
N ALA A 77 8.77 5.91 -0.39
CA ALA A 77 7.93 4.98 -1.13
C ALA A 77 8.70 3.73 -1.56
N ASP A 78 9.93 3.91 -2.05
CA ASP A 78 10.77 2.79 -2.48
C ASP A 78 11.08 1.84 -1.33
N ALA A 79 11.20 2.35 -0.12
CA ALA A 79 11.43 1.53 1.07
C ALA A 79 10.25 0.59 1.38
N LEU A 80 9.07 0.88 0.84
CA LEU A 80 7.86 0.07 1.05
C LEU A 80 7.60 -0.93 -0.07
N ARG A 81 8.50 -1.03 -1.03
CA ARG A 81 8.35 -1.98 -2.13
C ARG A 81 8.22 -3.41 -1.59
N GLY A 82 7.21 -4.11 -2.07
CA GLY A 82 6.93 -5.47 -1.61
C GLY A 82 6.08 -5.57 -0.36
N MET A 83 5.72 -4.44 0.26
CA MET A 83 4.88 -4.45 1.46
C MET A 83 3.53 -5.08 1.16
N ILE A 84 3.10 -5.96 2.05
CA ILE A 84 1.78 -6.60 1.99
C ILE A 84 0.80 -5.75 2.79
N LEU A 85 -0.36 -5.49 2.22
CA LEU A 85 -1.42 -4.72 2.87
C LEU A 85 -2.52 -5.67 3.34
N LEU A 86 -2.84 -5.56 4.62
CA LEU A 86 -3.78 -6.46 5.29
C LEU A 86 -4.97 -5.72 5.89
#